data_6acef82844fd27206c1ceb7085505465
#
_entry.id   6acef82844fd27206c1ceb7085505465
#
_cell.length_a   1.000
_cell.length_b   1.000
_cell.length_c   1.000
_cell.angle_alpha   90.00
_cell.angle_beta   90.00
_cell.angle_gamma   90.00
#
_symmetry.space_group_name_H-M   'P 1'
#
loop_
_entity.id
_entity.type
_entity.pdbx_description
1 polymer ?
#
loop_
_entity_poly.entity_id
_entity_poly.type
_entity_poly.pdbx_seq_one_letter_code
_entity_poly.pdbx_strand_id
1 'polypeptide(L)'
;MRVKRSLLLSNVLIIEIFLISFNIASLVSDRANARISKTMEAEPLFSLTAPSRLVKDEINFPTVAELIKANNSDLNYVAEIEDEGTLMYSSRSGAYRYGPSILTYDDGSIDVWFSAPGNNSTEWDYISYRHYENGEWGAEKIVLKPNKNSKDRCSCCDPGVIYFNDYYYLAYTSTADYARKGMNNSAFVARSKNPQGPYEKWNGKGWGGNPEPIIAYEDDPNGWGIGEVSFVIKDNELYIYYTYFDTTGGSTMLAKAKLTENWPNTIKEVGMACPRRTNDSIDVVYCDELDNFLAFAIDNRMDQSSRLIVYESDDGQEFSKVGVKKDGIEDFAHNLGISKDVQGHISLDDDLIIGYAYGRYWGRWSAVFKNMDLIIRKDT
;
A
#
# COMPACT_ATOMS: atom_id res chain seq x y z
N MET A 1 -27.96 -19.75 -37.39
CA MET A 1 -28.43 -18.47 -36.84
C MET A 1 -29.20 -18.61 -35.49
N ARG A 2 -29.08 -19.75 -34.76
CA ARG A 2 -29.75 -19.99 -33.47
C ARG A 2 -28.81 -19.96 -32.26
N VAL A 3 -27.51 -19.96 -32.43
CA VAL A 3 -26.54 -20.04 -31.32
C VAL A 3 -26.20 -18.64 -30.75
N LYS A 4 -26.31 -17.55 -31.52
CA LYS A 4 -26.01 -16.18 -31.02
C LYS A 4 -27.07 -15.54 -30.10
N ARG A 5 -28.29 -16.10 -30.03
CA ARG A 5 -29.36 -15.57 -29.14
C ARG A 5 -29.29 -16.13 -27.70
N SER A 6 -28.68 -17.30 -27.49
CA SER A 6 -28.59 -17.92 -26.17
C SER A 6 -27.47 -17.28 -25.31
N LEU A 7 -26.36 -16.82 -25.93
CA LEU A 7 -25.30 -16.15 -25.19
C LEU A 7 -25.66 -14.72 -24.74
N LEU A 8 -26.49 -14.00 -25.53
CA LEU A 8 -26.95 -12.67 -25.14
C LEU A 8 -27.92 -12.72 -23.94
N LEU A 9 -28.78 -13.74 -23.88
CA LEU A 9 -29.73 -13.92 -22.79
C LEU A 9 -29.07 -14.34 -21.48
N SER A 10 -27.99 -15.14 -21.53
CA SER A 10 -27.26 -15.52 -20.31
C SER A 10 -26.46 -14.36 -19.72
N ASN A 11 -25.89 -13.49 -20.54
CA ASN A 11 -25.14 -12.33 -20.04
C ASN A 11 -26.08 -11.24 -19.46
N VAL A 12 -27.25 -11.05 -20.01
CA VAL A 12 -28.27 -10.13 -19.45
C VAL A 12 -28.79 -10.67 -18.11
N LEU A 13 -29.02 -11.96 -17.99
CA LEU A 13 -29.50 -12.59 -16.75
C LEU A 13 -28.48 -12.51 -15.62
N ILE A 14 -27.19 -12.66 -15.94
CA ILE A 14 -26.09 -12.53 -14.95
C ILE A 14 -25.98 -11.08 -14.47
N ILE A 15 -26.12 -10.09 -15.36
CA ILE A 15 -26.08 -8.67 -14.99
C ILE A 15 -27.30 -8.29 -14.12
N GLU A 16 -28.49 -8.82 -14.41
CA GLU A 16 -29.68 -8.59 -13.59
C GLU A 16 -29.59 -9.25 -12.22
N ILE A 17 -29.03 -10.46 -12.10
CA ILE A 17 -28.78 -11.12 -10.81
C ILE A 17 -27.76 -10.33 -9.99
N PHE A 18 -26.71 -9.78 -10.60
CA PHE A 18 -25.74 -8.93 -9.92
C PHE A 18 -26.35 -7.62 -9.43
N LEU A 19 -27.19 -6.97 -10.23
CA LEU A 19 -27.91 -5.74 -9.87
C LEU A 19 -28.96 -5.98 -8.78
N ILE A 20 -29.65 -7.12 -8.78
CA ILE A 20 -30.63 -7.49 -7.75
C ILE A 20 -29.90 -7.81 -6.43
N SER A 21 -28.78 -8.53 -6.47
CA SER A 21 -27.97 -8.80 -5.27
C SER A 21 -27.41 -7.53 -4.65
N PHE A 22 -27.02 -6.56 -5.47
CA PHE A 22 -26.50 -5.26 -5.02
C PHE A 22 -27.61 -4.40 -4.37
N ASN A 23 -28.82 -4.41 -4.92
CA ASN A 23 -29.96 -3.68 -4.35
C ASN A 23 -30.48 -4.30 -3.06
N ILE A 24 -30.46 -5.64 -2.92
CA ILE A 24 -30.87 -6.32 -1.68
C ILE A 24 -29.85 -6.06 -0.58
N ALA A 25 -28.56 -6.06 -0.88
CA ALA A 25 -27.51 -5.74 0.08
C ALA A 25 -27.60 -4.28 0.58
N SER A 26 -27.94 -3.33 -0.31
CA SER A 26 -28.18 -1.92 0.04
C SER A 26 -29.39 -1.76 0.96
N LEU A 27 -30.51 -2.41 0.65
CA LEU A 27 -31.75 -2.34 1.44
C LEU A 27 -31.63 -2.97 2.84
N VAL A 28 -30.85 -4.03 2.98
CA VAL A 28 -30.56 -4.66 4.28
C VAL A 28 -29.63 -3.77 5.11
N SER A 29 -28.67 -3.10 4.47
CA SER A 29 -27.73 -2.17 5.10
C SER A 29 -28.44 -0.93 5.66
N ASP A 30 -29.37 -0.33 4.92
CA ASP A 30 -30.10 0.87 5.37
C ASP A 30 -30.99 0.59 6.60
N ARG A 31 -31.52 -0.63 6.73
CA ARG A 31 -32.28 -1.05 7.92
C ARG A 31 -31.41 -1.32 9.14
N ALA A 32 -30.17 -1.79 8.95
CA ALA A 32 -29.22 -1.99 10.04
C ALA A 32 -28.66 -0.65 10.56
N ASN A 33 -28.35 0.29 9.68
CA ASN A 33 -27.85 1.62 10.05
C ASN A 33 -28.90 2.47 10.81
N ALA A 34 -30.19 2.31 10.53
CA ALA A 34 -31.25 3.00 11.25
C ALA A 34 -31.42 2.53 12.71
N ARG A 35 -30.90 1.34 13.07
CA ARG A 35 -30.91 0.82 14.44
C ARG A 35 -29.67 1.22 15.26
N ILE A 36 -28.53 1.49 14.59
CA ILE A 36 -27.25 1.81 15.26
C ILE A 36 -27.15 3.32 15.58
N SER A 37 -27.88 4.19 14.87
CA SER A 37 -27.78 5.65 15.08
C SER A 37 -28.41 6.16 16.40
N LYS A 38 -28.96 5.29 17.23
CA LYS A 38 -29.66 5.69 18.46
C LYS A 38 -28.86 5.58 19.75
N THR A 39 -27.61 5.09 19.73
CA THR A 39 -26.84 4.84 20.95
C THR A 39 -25.35 5.14 20.83
N MET A 40 -24.96 6.32 20.34
CA MET A 40 -23.56 6.77 20.56
C MET A 40 -23.54 8.29 20.74
N GLU A 41 -23.57 8.70 21.99
CA GLU A 41 -23.17 10.05 22.40
C GLU A 41 -21.66 10.23 22.16
N ALA A 42 -21.28 11.43 21.73
CA ALA A 42 -19.91 11.76 21.37
C ALA A 42 -19.01 11.83 22.62
N GLU A 43 -17.97 11.03 22.67
CA GLU A 43 -16.86 11.20 23.58
C GLU A 43 -15.84 12.22 22.99
N PRO A 44 -15.14 12.99 23.83
CA PRO A 44 -14.29 14.10 23.38
C PRO A 44 -13.02 13.60 22.67
N LEU A 45 -12.58 14.39 21.70
CA LEU A 45 -11.30 14.26 21.00
C LEU A 45 -10.13 14.14 21.99
N PHE A 46 -9.51 12.97 22.03
CA PHE A 46 -8.29 12.76 22.79
C PHE A 46 -7.11 13.49 22.13
N SER A 47 -6.34 14.16 22.97
CA SER A 47 -5.02 14.70 22.64
C SER A 47 -4.09 13.54 22.28
N LEU A 48 -3.59 13.54 21.05
CA LEU A 48 -2.60 12.57 20.57
C LEU A 48 -1.24 12.93 21.21
N THR A 49 -0.88 12.19 22.24
CA THR A 49 0.52 12.10 22.66
C THR A 49 1.22 11.05 21.80
N ALA A 50 2.49 11.31 21.43
CA ALA A 50 3.33 10.30 20.82
C ALA A 50 3.28 9.00 21.62
N PRO A 51 3.38 7.83 20.98
CA PRO A 51 3.43 6.57 21.71
C PRO A 51 4.53 6.64 22.78
N SER A 52 4.14 6.53 24.04
CA SER A 52 5.09 6.48 25.13
C SER A 52 5.86 5.17 25.00
N ARG A 53 7.18 5.28 24.97
CA ARG A 53 8.11 4.17 25.02
C ARG A 53 7.66 3.21 26.13
N LEU A 54 7.15 2.04 25.73
CA LEU A 54 6.87 0.97 26.69
C LEU A 54 8.19 0.55 27.32
N VAL A 55 8.26 0.64 28.66
CA VAL A 55 9.36 0.10 29.42
C VAL A 55 9.28 -1.42 29.23
N LYS A 56 10.20 -1.97 28.42
CA LYS A 56 10.36 -3.42 28.26
C LYS A 56 10.66 -4.01 29.64
N ASP A 57 9.74 -4.78 30.21
CA ASP A 57 10.06 -5.66 31.33
C ASP A 57 11.20 -6.57 30.87
N GLU A 58 12.22 -6.77 31.70
CA GLU A 58 13.42 -7.59 31.43
C GLU A 58 13.05 -9.07 31.21
N ILE A 59 12.45 -9.39 30.09
CA ILE A 59 12.46 -10.75 29.57
C ILE A 59 13.76 -10.87 28.80
N ASN A 60 14.63 -11.77 29.26
CA ASN A 60 15.96 -12.03 28.67
C ASN A 60 15.76 -12.74 27.33
N PHE A 61 15.41 -11.97 26.29
CA PHE A 61 15.41 -12.46 24.91
C PHE A 61 16.84 -12.57 24.44
N PRO A 62 17.19 -13.61 23.64
CA PRO A 62 18.48 -13.66 22.99
C PRO A 62 18.65 -12.39 22.13
N THR A 63 19.84 -11.82 22.16
CA THR A 63 20.16 -10.67 21.32
C THR A 63 19.97 -11.03 19.85
N VAL A 64 19.61 -10.03 19.01
CA VAL A 64 19.45 -10.22 17.56
C VAL A 64 20.68 -10.92 16.97
N ALA A 65 21.90 -10.58 17.42
CA ALA A 65 23.14 -11.23 17.01
C ALA A 65 23.21 -12.74 17.38
N GLU A 66 22.55 -13.17 18.44
CA GLU A 66 22.48 -14.59 18.83
C GLU A 66 21.43 -15.33 18.01
N LEU A 67 20.34 -14.66 17.61
CA LEU A 67 19.33 -15.20 16.71
C LEU A 67 19.86 -15.36 15.28
N ILE A 68 20.62 -14.39 14.77
CA ILE A 68 21.26 -14.44 13.44
C ILE A 68 22.26 -15.59 13.32
N LYS A 69 22.92 -15.97 14.42
CA LYS A 69 23.85 -17.15 14.45
C LYS A 69 23.11 -18.49 14.44
N ALA A 70 21.84 -18.52 14.75
CA ALA A 70 21.01 -19.70 14.64
C ALA A 70 20.53 -19.81 13.19
N ASN A 71 20.73 -20.99 12.55
CA ASN A 71 20.31 -21.26 11.16
C ASN A 71 18.97 -20.62 10.82
N ASN A 72 18.92 -19.70 9.84
CA ASN A 72 17.75 -18.93 9.44
C ASN A 72 16.57 -19.79 8.94
N SER A 73 16.82 -21.05 8.56
CA SER A 73 15.81 -21.96 7.99
C SER A 73 14.64 -22.33 8.92
N ASP A 74 14.75 -22.03 10.23
CA ASP A 74 13.78 -22.43 11.24
C ASP A 74 13.12 -21.25 11.98
N LEU A 75 13.14 -20.05 11.39
CA LEU A 75 12.57 -18.86 11.99
C LEU A 75 11.14 -18.59 11.49
N ASN A 76 10.20 -18.55 12.41
CA ASN A 76 8.85 -18.05 12.15
C ASN A 76 8.71 -16.59 12.61
N TYR A 77 8.14 -15.75 11.76
CA TYR A 77 7.89 -14.36 12.09
C TYR A 77 6.50 -14.22 12.68
N VAL A 78 6.42 -13.50 13.78
CA VAL A 78 5.15 -13.10 14.40
C VAL A 78 5.13 -11.58 14.50
N ALA A 79 4.20 -10.96 13.79
CA ALA A 79 3.90 -9.56 14.00
C ALA A 79 2.98 -9.42 15.22
N GLU A 80 3.36 -8.62 16.20
CA GLU A 80 2.47 -8.17 17.27
C GLU A 80 2.03 -6.74 16.95
N ILE A 81 0.73 -6.52 16.85
CA ILE A 81 0.13 -5.26 16.43
C ILE A 81 -0.74 -4.77 17.58
N GLU A 82 -0.55 -3.52 17.99
CA GLU A 82 -1.37 -2.91 19.01
C GLU A 82 -2.85 -2.86 18.61
N ASP A 83 -3.75 -3.10 19.56
CA ASP A 83 -5.21 -3.00 19.33
C ASP A 83 -5.63 -1.56 19.06
N GLU A 84 -5.05 -0.60 19.79
CA GLU A 84 -5.30 0.82 19.61
C GLU A 84 -4.33 1.42 18.58
N GLY A 85 -4.80 2.39 17.80
CA GLY A 85 -4.01 3.05 16.79
C GLY A 85 -4.38 4.51 16.59
N THR A 86 -3.49 5.24 15.91
CA THR A 86 -3.73 6.63 15.51
C THR A 86 -4.61 6.67 14.27
N LEU A 87 -5.83 7.21 14.41
CA LEU A 87 -6.73 7.42 13.29
C LEU A 87 -6.22 8.59 12.44
N MET A 88 -5.62 8.29 11.29
CA MET A 88 -5.09 9.28 10.36
C MET A 88 -6.19 9.97 9.57
N TYR A 89 -7.26 9.26 9.27
CA TYR A 89 -8.42 9.77 8.57
C TYR A 89 -9.67 8.97 8.94
N SER A 90 -10.79 9.67 9.12
CA SER A 90 -12.08 9.03 9.41
C SER A 90 -13.00 9.07 8.18
N SER A 91 -13.49 7.92 7.76
CA SER A 91 -14.50 7.79 6.69
C SER A 91 -15.81 8.56 6.96
N ARG A 92 -16.07 8.94 8.22
CA ARG A 92 -17.21 9.81 8.59
C ARG A 92 -17.16 11.18 7.92
N SER A 93 -15.99 11.62 7.49
CA SER A 93 -15.82 12.84 6.69
C SER A 93 -16.30 12.72 5.24
N GLY A 94 -16.81 11.54 4.83
CA GLY A 94 -17.45 11.33 3.54
C GLY A 94 -16.51 11.05 2.37
N ALA A 95 -15.25 10.74 2.65
CA ALA A 95 -14.22 10.43 1.66
C ALA A 95 -13.33 9.28 2.16
N TYR A 96 -12.07 9.24 1.73
CA TYR A 96 -11.13 8.16 2.05
C TYR A 96 -9.68 8.63 2.08
N ARG A 97 -8.84 7.81 2.73
CA ARG A 97 -7.38 7.76 2.55
C ARG A 97 -6.97 6.30 2.51
N TYR A 98 -6.01 5.95 1.63
CA TYR A 98 -5.52 4.58 1.50
C TYR A 98 -4.11 4.51 0.91
N GLY A 99 -3.48 3.34 0.99
CA GLY A 99 -2.18 3.04 0.41
C GLY A 99 -1.08 3.95 0.95
N PRO A 100 -0.79 3.95 2.27
CA PRO A 100 0.25 4.79 2.80
C PRO A 100 1.63 4.29 2.40
N SER A 101 2.54 5.22 2.04
CA SER A 101 3.99 5.01 2.04
C SER A 101 4.57 5.83 3.19
N ILE A 102 5.31 5.18 4.10
CA ILE A 102 5.72 5.74 5.39
C ILE A 102 7.25 5.71 5.46
N LEU A 103 7.87 6.88 5.57
CA LEU A 103 9.31 7.01 5.82
C LEU A 103 9.56 7.54 7.22
N THR A 104 10.48 6.90 7.94
CA THR A 104 10.94 7.32 9.26
C THR A 104 12.39 7.81 9.19
N TYR A 105 12.74 8.73 10.09
CA TYR A 105 14.05 9.35 10.15
C TYR A 105 14.67 9.18 11.54
N ASP A 106 15.97 9.25 11.64
CA ASP A 106 16.75 9.07 12.88
C ASP A 106 16.36 10.06 13.99
N ASP A 107 15.81 11.22 13.65
CA ASP A 107 15.33 12.23 14.59
C ASP A 107 13.90 11.94 15.13
N GLY A 108 13.29 10.84 14.70
CA GLY A 108 11.95 10.41 15.08
C GLY A 108 10.83 11.12 14.30
N SER A 109 11.17 11.92 13.29
CA SER A 109 10.17 12.47 12.37
C SER A 109 9.67 11.42 11.38
N ILE A 110 8.47 11.62 10.84
CA ILE A 110 7.82 10.69 9.92
C ILE A 110 7.21 11.47 8.76
N ASP A 111 7.47 11.01 7.56
CA ASP A 111 6.79 11.47 6.36
C ASP A 111 5.83 10.39 5.86
N VAL A 112 4.61 10.79 5.50
CA VAL A 112 3.63 9.88 4.93
C VAL A 112 2.98 10.45 3.70
N TRP A 113 2.88 9.63 2.66
CA TRP A 113 2.10 9.87 1.45
C TRP A 113 0.99 8.84 1.39
N PHE A 114 -0.20 9.26 0.97
CA PHE A 114 -1.34 8.37 0.77
C PHE A 114 -2.29 8.89 -0.31
N SER A 115 -3.09 8.01 -0.85
CA SER A 115 -4.12 8.35 -1.81
C SER A 115 -5.25 9.11 -1.14
N ALA A 116 -5.74 10.14 -1.79
CA ALA A 116 -6.83 11.00 -1.35
C ALA A 116 -7.78 11.29 -2.51
N PRO A 117 -9.07 11.61 -2.28
CA PRO A 117 -10.00 11.93 -3.35
C PRO A 117 -9.52 13.09 -4.21
N GLY A 118 -9.70 12.95 -5.52
CA GLY A 118 -9.52 14.02 -6.50
C GLY A 118 -10.73 14.94 -6.61
N ASN A 119 -10.98 15.47 -7.81
CA ASN A 119 -12.11 16.38 -8.07
C ASN A 119 -13.44 15.65 -8.36
N ASN A 120 -13.47 14.32 -8.32
CA ASN A 120 -14.62 13.42 -8.52
C ASN A 120 -15.29 13.44 -9.90
N SER A 121 -14.93 14.36 -10.80
CA SER A 121 -15.56 14.45 -12.13
C SER A 121 -14.69 13.81 -13.22
N THR A 122 -13.40 14.12 -13.22
CA THR A 122 -12.45 13.68 -14.24
C THR A 122 -11.13 13.19 -13.67
N GLU A 123 -10.86 13.47 -12.42
CA GLU A 123 -9.66 13.08 -11.68
C GLU A 123 -10.11 12.41 -10.38
N TRP A 124 -9.84 11.11 -10.22
CA TRP A 124 -10.40 10.31 -9.13
C TRP A 124 -9.61 10.42 -7.86
N ASP A 125 -8.28 10.35 -7.97
CA ASP A 125 -7.37 10.38 -6.82
C ASP A 125 -6.24 11.36 -7.02
N TYR A 126 -5.80 11.91 -5.90
CA TYR A 126 -4.57 12.68 -5.74
C TYR A 126 -3.69 12.00 -4.70
N ILE A 127 -2.40 12.31 -4.66
CA ILE A 127 -1.54 11.95 -3.54
C ILE A 127 -1.46 13.12 -2.59
N SER A 128 -1.77 12.84 -1.32
CA SER A 128 -1.60 13.75 -0.20
C SER A 128 -0.41 13.35 0.65
N TYR A 129 0.08 14.29 1.44
CA TYR A 129 1.24 14.19 2.30
C TYR A 129 0.96 14.79 3.67
N ARG A 130 1.52 14.16 4.70
CA ARG A 130 1.63 14.72 6.06
C ARG A 130 3.02 14.47 6.62
N HIS A 131 3.42 15.33 7.52
CA HIS A 131 4.66 15.22 8.28
C HIS A 131 4.37 15.17 9.78
N TYR A 132 5.08 14.32 10.50
CA TYR A 132 5.05 14.24 11.95
C TYR A 132 6.40 14.69 12.49
N GLU A 133 6.37 15.64 13.41
CA GLU A 133 7.55 16.16 14.07
C GLU A 133 7.15 16.69 15.47
N ASN A 134 8.03 16.52 16.47
CA ASN A 134 7.83 17.03 17.83
C ASN A 134 6.51 16.57 18.50
N GLY A 135 6.04 15.37 18.19
CA GLY A 135 4.82 14.81 18.79
C GLY A 135 3.52 15.17 18.07
N GLU A 136 3.57 15.92 16.96
CA GLU A 136 2.37 16.40 16.28
C GLU A 136 2.40 16.12 14.76
N TRP A 137 1.23 15.77 14.23
CA TRP A 137 1.01 15.66 12.79
C TRP A 137 0.70 17.03 12.17
N GLY A 138 1.50 17.44 11.21
CA GLY A 138 1.24 18.62 10.41
C GLY A 138 -0.03 18.52 9.55
N ALA A 139 -0.44 19.64 8.96
CA ALA A 139 -1.60 19.69 8.08
C ALA A 139 -1.38 18.88 6.79
N GLU A 140 -2.42 18.19 6.34
CA GLU A 140 -2.41 17.46 5.08
C GLU A 140 -2.30 18.41 3.88
N LYS A 141 -1.49 18.04 2.88
CA LYS A 141 -1.27 18.76 1.63
C LYS A 141 -1.38 17.82 0.44
N ILE A 142 -2.05 18.23 -0.63
CA ILE A 142 -1.98 17.51 -1.91
C ILE A 142 -0.66 17.84 -2.59
N VAL A 143 0.13 16.81 -2.87
CA VAL A 143 1.49 16.95 -3.44
C VAL A 143 1.60 16.46 -4.88
N LEU A 144 0.72 15.57 -5.33
CA LEU A 144 0.70 15.11 -6.71
C LEU A 144 -0.74 15.00 -7.24
N LYS A 145 -0.93 15.44 -8.49
CA LYS A 145 -2.20 15.39 -9.23
C LYS A 145 -1.98 14.88 -10.65
N PRO A 146 -3.02 14.34 -11.30
CA PRO A 146 -2.97 14.01 -12.72
C PRO A 146 -2.66 15.22 -13.60
N ASN A 147 -1.99 14.97 -14.73
CA ASN A 147 -1.82 15.97 -15.77
C ASN A 147 -2.98 15.86 -16.77
N LYS A 148 -3.57 16.98 -17.15
CA LYS A 148 -4.61 17.01 -18.19
C LYS A 148 -4.06 16.52 -19.53
N ASN A 149 -4.87 15.73 -20.24
CA ASN A 149 -4.53 15.22 -21.59
C ASN A 149 -3.24 14.40 -21.63
N SER A 150 -2.92 13.68 -20.58
CA SER A 150 -1.75 12.81 -20.48
C SER A 150 -2.14 11.36 -20.19
N LYS A 151 -1.15 10.49 -20.12
CA LYS A 151 -1.37 9.06 -19.79
C LYS A 151 -1.79 8.84 -18.33
N ASP A 152 -1.60 9.81 -17.45
CA ASP A 152 -2.02 9.76 -16.05
C ASP A 152 -3.26 10.62 -15.73
N ARG A 153 -4.05 11.01 -16.73
CA ARG A 153 -5.09 12.03 -16.60
C ARG A 153 -6.24 11.72 -15.64
N CYS A 154 -6.41 10.46 -15.22
CA CYS A 154 -7.55 10.07 -14.42
C CYS A 154 -7.26 10.01 -12.92
N SER A 155 -6.03 9.71 -12.52
CA SER A 155 -5.73 9.40 -11.13
C SER A 155 -4.23 9.55 -10.84
N CYS A 156 -3.88 9.85 -9.59
CA CYS A 156 -2.57 9.58 -8.99
C CYS A 156 -2.84 8.94 -7.65
N CYS A 157 -2.60 7.62 -7.52
CA CYS A 157 -2.88 6.86 -6.30
C CYS A 157 -1.75 5.87 -5.97
N ASP A 158 -1.88 5.17 -4.85
CA ASP A 158 -0.98 4.13 -4.35
C ASP A 158 0.50 4.56 -4.36
N PRO A 159 0.86 5.57 -3.56
CA PRO A 159 2.23 6.06 -3.54
C PRO A 159 3.21 5.02 -3.00
N GLY A 160 4.36 4.91 -3.64
CA GLY A 160 5.55 4.26 -3.09
C GLY A 160 6.71 5.23 -3.13
N VAL A 161 7.36 5.50 -1.99
CA VAL A 161 8.39 6.54 -1.91
C VAL A 161 9.74 5.97 -1.48
N ILE A 162 10.81 6.47 -2.10
CA ILE A 162 12.20 6.17 -1.77
C ILE A 162 13.06 7.39 -2.01
N TYR A 163 14.21 7.51 -1.31
CA TYR A 163 15.11 8.62 -1.48
C TYR A 163 16.54 8.16 -1.83
N PHE A 164 17.09 8.72 -2.90
CA PHE A 164 18.50 8.58 -3.27
C PHE A 164 18.91 9.71 -4.24
N ASN A 165 20.22 9.94 -4.35
CA ASN A 165 20.78 10.99 -5.23
C ASN A 165 20.10 12.36 -5.05
N ASP A 166 19.86 12.77 -3.80
CA ASP A 166 19.23 14.03 -3.40
C ASP A 166 17.78 14.24 -3.87
N TYR A 167 17.07 13.15 -4.24
CA TYR A 167 15.66 13.21 -4.63
C TYR A 167 14.82 12.16 -3.92
N TYR A 168 13.63 12.58 -3.52
CA TYR A 168 12.50 11.68 -3.24
C TYR A 168 11.91 11.25 -4.58
N TYR A 169 11.84 9.97 -4.83
CA TYR A 169 11.15 9.38 -5.96
C TYR A 169 9.83 8.81 -5.47
N LEU A 170 8.74 9.31 -6.01
CA LEU A 170 7.38 8.93 -5.67
C LEU A 170 6.78 8.20 -6.86
N ALA A 171 6.68 6.86 -6.77
CA ALA A 171 5.91 6.08 -7.70
C ALA A 171 4.42 6.23 -7.41
N TYR A 172 3.60 6.07 -8.44
CA TYR A 172 2.15 6.13 -8.32
C TYR A 172 1.46 5.30 -9.40
N THR A 173 0.28 4.81 -9.07
CA THR A 173 -0.62 4.12 -9.99
C THR A 173 -1.46 5.14 -10.73
N SER A 174 -1.64 4.96 -12.04
CA SER A 174 -2.51 5.82 -12.84
C SER A 174 -3.00 5.16 -14.12
N THR A 175 -4.06 5.76 -14.69
CA THR A 175 -4.63 5.39 -16.00
C THR A 175 -5.11 6.62 -16.76
N ALA A 176 -5.21 6.48 -18.08
CA ALA A 176 -5.89 7.44 -18.94
C ALA A 176 -7.30 6.97 -19.35
N ASP A 177 -7.76 5.83 -18.84
CA ASP A 177 -8.97 5.15 -19.30
C ASP A 177 -10.19 5.47 -18.44
N TYR A 178 -10.91 6.54 -18.77
CA TYR A 178 -12.18 6.88 -18.11
C TYR A 178 -13.26 5.82 -18.26
N ALA A 179 -13.27 5.09 -19.37
CA ALA A 179 -14.35 4.18 -19.70
C ALA A 179 -14.39 2.98 -18.76
N ARG A 180 -13.21 2.57 -18.25
CA ARG A 180 -13.03 1.39 -17.39
C ARG A 180 -12.90 1.68 -15.90
N LYS A 181 -13.13 2.92 -15.48
CA LYS A 181 -13.30 3.33 -14.06
C LYS A 181 -12.24 2.74 -13.10
N GLY A 182 -10.98 3.02 -13.36
CA GLY A 182 -9.87 2.61 -12.48
C GLY A 182 -9.16 1.33 -12.89
N MET A 183 -9.57 0.68 -13.98
CA MET A 183 -8.84 -0.42 -14.60
C MET A 183 -7.78 0.08 -15.59
N ASN A 184 -6.99 -0.84 -16.14
CA ASN A 184 -5.97 -0.54 -17.14
C ASN A 184 -4.93 0.46 -16.63
N ASN A 185 -4.49 0.25 -15.40
CA ASN A 185 -3.50 1.09 -14.76
C ASN A 185 -2.08 0.76 -15.22
N SER A 186 -1.20 1.73 -15.10
CA SER A 186 0.25 1.59 -15.27
C SER A 186 0.96 2.26 -14.10
N ALA A 187 2.21 1.87 -13.85
CA ALA A 187 3.05 2.50 -12.83
C ALA A 187 3.81 3.69 -13.42
N PHE A 188 3.78 4.79 -12.71
CA PHE A 188 4.45 6.04 -13.03
C PHE A 188 5.39 6.46 -11.89
N VAL A 189 6.23 7.46 -12.13
CA VAL A 189 7.09 8.04 -11.10
C VAL A 189 7.25 9.54 -11.28
N ALA A 190 7.37 10.23 -10.16
CA ALA A 190 7.76 11.64 -10.10
C ALA A 190 8.91 11.80 -9.08
N ARG A 191 9.68 12.88 -9.17
CA ARG A 191 10.76 13.18 -8.21
C ARG A 191 10.66 14.59 -7.66
N SER A 192 11.19 14.79 -6.46
CA SER A 192 11.36 16.11 -5.85
C SER A 192 12.54 16.11 -4.88
N LYS A 193 13.16 17.27 -4.67
CA LYS A 193 14.17 17.45 -3.60
C LYS A 193 13.53 17.59 -2.20
N ASN A 194 12.23 17.86 -2.15
CA ASN A 194 11.49 17.99 -0.90
C ASN A 194 10.36 16.96 -0.85
N PRO A 195 10.07 16.33 0.29
CA PRO A 195 8.98 15.37 0.43
C PRO A 195 7.61 15.96 0.08
N GLN A 196 7.44 17.27 0.25
CA GLN A 196 6.22 18.02 -0.07
C GLN A 196 6.13 18.49 -1.54
N GLY A 197 7.12 18.18 -2.37
CA GLY A 197 7.21 18.67 -3.74
C GLY A 197 7.82 20.07 -3.87
N PRO A 198 7.70 20.73 -5.04
CA PRO A 198 6.97 20.25 -6.22
C PRO A 198 7.63 19.03 -6.88
N TYR A 199 6.81 18.13 -7.39
CA TYR A 199 7.26 16.89 -8.04
C TYR A 199 7.33 17.07 -9.57
N GLU A 200 8.44 16.63 -10.17
CA GLU A 200 8.65 16.53 -11.61
C GLU A 200 8.38 15.08 -12.05
N LYS A 201 7.39 14.89 -12.92
CA LYS A 201 7.03 13.56 -13.45
C LYS A 201 8.02 13.08 -14.51
N TRP A 202 8.24 11.78 -14.56
CA TRP A 202 9.02 11.16 -15.62
C TRP A 202 8.27 11.18 -16.96
N ASN A 203 8.91 11.66 -18.03
CA ASN A 203 8.29 11.83 -19.34
C ASN A 203 8.80 10.84 -20.42
N GLY A 204 9.44 9.74 -20.01
CA GLY A 204 10.01 8.74 -20.88
C GLY A 204 11.44 9.06 -21.36
N LYS A 205 11.94 10.26 -21.12
CA LYS A 205 13.28 10.71 -21.53
C LYS A 205 14.03 11.47 -20.43
N GLY A 206 13.29 12.10 -19.53
CA GLY A 206 13.79 12.91 -18.43
C GLY A 206 12.66 13.33 -17.51
N TRP A 207 12.89 14.35 -16.71
CA TRP A 207 12.00 14.80 -15.67
C TRP A 207 11.27 16.10 -16.05
N GLY A 208 9.97 16.15 -15.70
CA GLY A 208 9.06 17.24 -16.02
C GLY A 208 8.25 17.00 -17.32
N GLY A 209 7.17 17.75 -17.47
CA GLY A 209 6.26 17.65 -18.62
C GLY A 209 5.17 16.58 -18.46
N ASN A 210 4.71 16.01 -19.58
CA ASN A 210 3.68 14.98 -19.57
C ASN A 210 4.27 13.63 -19.19
N PRO A 211 3.66 12.93 -18.23
CA PRO A 211 4.19 11.67 -17.75
C PRO A 211 4.04 10.52 -18.77
N GLU A 212 5.05 9.67 -18.75
CA GLU A 212 5.07 8.35 -19.36
C GLU A 212 5.21 7.30 -18.26
N PRO A 213 4.55 6.13 -18.38
CA PRO A 213 4.70 5.06 -17.39
C PRO A 213 6.15 4.55 -17.37
N ILE A 214 6.62 4.16 -16.19
CA ILE A 214 7.88 3.44 -16.02
C ILE A 214 7.70 1.94 -16.27
N ILE A 215 6.50 1.41 -15.97
CA ILE A 215 6.06 0.06 -16.30
C ILE A 215 4.63 0.18 -16.85
N ALA A 216 4.46 -0.13 -18.14
CA ALA A 216 3.18 -0.01 -18.83
C ALA A 216 2.40 -1.33 -18.76
N TYR A 217 1.10 -1.24 -18.56
CA TYR A 217 0.20 -2.38 -18.70
C TYR A 217 -0.30 -2.46 -20.16
N GLU A 218 -0.05 -3.57 -20.81
CA GLU A 218 -0.34 -3.77 -22.24
C GLU A 218 -1.24 -5.00 -22.50
N ASP A 219 -1.74 -5.62 -21.44
CA ASP A 219 -2.60 -6.81 -21.53
C ASP A 219 -4.11 -6.47 -21.63
N ASP A 220 -4.97 -7.39 -21.17
CA ASP A 220 -6.43 -7.20 -21.24
C ASP A 220 -6.85 -5.93 -20.46
N PRO A 221 -7.38 -4.91 -21.16
CA PRO A 221 -7.74 -3.64 -20.52
C PRO A 221 -8.87 -3.75 -19.49
N ASN A 222 -9.45 -4.94 -19.25
CA ASN A 222 -10.37 -5.20 -18.16
C ASN A 222 -9.66 -5.70 -16.88
N GLY A 223 -8.35 -5.90 -16.91
CA GLY A 223 -7.52 -6.09 -15.72
C GLY A 223 -7.36 -4.78 -14.96
N TRP A 224 -7.08 -4.85 -13.66
CA TRP A 224 -6.71 -3.67 -12.87
C TRP A 224 -5.41 -3.05 -13.37
N GLY A 225 -4.49 -3.87 -13.88
CA GLY A 225 -3.24 -3.43 -14.49
C GLY A 225 -2.05 -3.49 -13.55
N ILE A 226 -1.20 -2.49 -13.63
CA ILE A 226 0.07 -2.37 -12.89
C ILE A 226 0.00 -1.17 -11.95
N GLY A 227 0.45 -1.36 -10.70
CA GLY A 227 0.48 -0.28 -9.72
C GLY A 227 1.07 -0.70 -8.38
N GLU A 228 0.77 0.11 -7.34
CA GLU A 228 1.09 -0.19 -5.94
C GLU A 228 2.58 -0.53 -5.76
N VAL A 229 3.44 0.40 -6.19
CA VAL A 229 4.89 0.18 -6.22
C VAL A 229 5.46 0.29 -4.81
N SER A 230 6.30 -0.68 -4.43
CA SER A 230 7.16 -0.63 -3.26
C SER A 230 8.63 -0.69 -3.69
N PHE A 231 9.49 0.08 -3.02
CA PHE A 231 10.89 0.21 -3.35
C PHE A 231 11.80 -0.27 -2.21
N VAL A 232 12.91 -0.88 -2.60
CA VAL A 232 14.04 -1.18 -1.70
C VAL A 232 15.35 -0.91 -2.46
N ILE A 233 16.34 -0.31 -1.80
CA ILE A 233 17.70 -0.20 -2.30
C ILE A 233 18.56 -1.25 -1.60
N LYS A 234 19.15 -2.17 -2.35
CA LYS A 234 20.10 -3.16 -1.82
C LYS A 234 21.22 -3.37 -2.82
N ASP A 235 22.45 -3.49 -2.33
CA ASP A 235 23.65 -3.75 -3.13
C ASP A 235 23.84 -2.79 -4.32
N ASN A 236 23.51 -1.51 -4.09
CA ASN A 236 23.58 -0.45 -5.09
C ASN A 236 22.65 -0.66 -6.31
N GLU A 237 21.57 -1.43 -6.13
CA GLU A 237 20.47 -1.61 -7.06
C GLU A 237 19.14 -1.13 -6.45
N LEU A 238 18.25 -0.63 -7.28
CA LEU A 238 16.88 -0.32 -6.93
C LEU A 238 16.00 -1.52 -7.25
N TYR A 239 15.42 -2.13 -6.23
CA TYR A 239 14.39 -3.14 -6.36
C TYR A 239 13.03 -2.44 -6.45
N ILE A 240 12.22 -2.81 -7.44
CA ILE A 240 10.93 -2.21 -7.76
C ILE A 240 9.90 -3.33 -7.74
N TYR A 241 9.19 -3.46 -6.63
CA TYR A 241 8.08 -4.38 -6.50
C TYR A 241 6.81 -3.69 -6.94
N TYR A 242 5.94 -4.39 -7.66
CA TYR A 242 4.68 -3.83 -8.12
C TYR A 242 3.61 -4.91 -8.28
N THR A 243 2.37 -4.53 -8.08
CA THR A 243 1.23 -5.39 -8.36
C THR A 243 1.02 -5.45 -9.88
N TYR A 244 0.88 -6.66 -10.41
CA TYR A 244 0.35 -6.96 -11.73
C TYR A 244 -0.95 -7.72 -11.56
N PHE A 245 -2.07 -7.13 -12.00
CA PHE A 245 -3.40 -7.67 -11.78
C PHE A 245 -4.17 -7.74 -13.10
N ASP A 246 -4.26 -8.95 -13.68
CA ASP A 246 -5.05 -9.22 -14.88
C ASP A 246 -6.48 -9.70 -14.51
N THR A 247 -7.23 -10.18 -15.49
CA THR A 247 -8.57 -10.73 -15.29
C THR A 247 -8.61 -12.06 -14.53
N THR A 248 -7.47 -12.66 -14.23
CA THR A 248 -7.35 -13.96 -13.54
C THR A 248 -6.78 -13.86 -12.13
N GLY A 249 -6.37 -12.67 -11.70
CA GLY A 249 -5.86 -12.38 -10.36
C GLY A 249 -4.57 -11.57 -10.34
N GLY A 250 -4.14 -11.24 -9.12
CA GLY A 250 -2.95 -10.44 -8.85
C GLY A 250 -1.69 -11.25 -8.58
N SER A 251 -0.55 -10.68 -8.86
CA SER A 251 0.79 -11.16 -8.51
C SER A 251 1.65 -9.98 -8.12
N THR A 252 2.63 -10.18 -7.25
CA THR A 252 3.69 -9.20 -7.06
C THR A 252 4.83 -9.52 -8.01
N MET A 253 5.20 -8.55 -8.81
CA MET A 253 6.31 -8.63 -9.77
C MET A 253 7.51 -7.85 -9.24
N LEU A 254 8.70 -8.21 -9.71
CA LEU A 254 9.95 -7.52 -9.44
C LEU A 254 10.54 -7.00 -10.74
N ALA A 255 10.96 -5.76 -10.72
CA ALA A 255 11.93 -5.19 -11.64
C ALA A 255 13.10 -4.59 -10.86
N LYS A 256 14.24 -4.43 -11.51
CA LYS A 256 15.44 -3.79 -10.92
C LYS A 256 15.93 -2.65 -11.80
N ALA A 257 16.54 -1.65 -11.17
CA ALA A 257 17.15 -0.52 -11.88
C ALA A 257 18.46 -0.09 -11.23
N LYS A 258 19.29 0.65 -11.96
CA LYS A 258 20.52 1.24 -11.46
C LYS A 258 20.22 2.57 -10.77
N LEU A 259 20.91 2.90 -9.70
CA LEU A 259 20.78 4.18 -8.98
C LEU A 259 21.43 5.34 -9.76
N THR A 260 20.84 5.69 -10.90
CA THR A 260 21.29 6.81 -11.75
C THR A 260 20.25 7.93 -11.79
N GLU A 261 20.62 9.12 -12.25
CA GLU A 261 19.66 10.23 -12.34
C GLU A 261 18.42 9.88 -13.18
N ASN A 262 18.62 9.17 -14.29
CA ASN A 262 17.54 8.72 -15.18
C ASN A 262 17.30 7.20 -15.06
N TRP A 263 17.23 6.71 -13.82
CA TRP A 263 17.06 5.30 -13.50
C TRP A 263 15.87 4.61 -14.21
N PRO A 264 14.74 5.28 -14.55
CA PRO A 264 13.66 4.61 -15.25
C PRO A 264 14.08 4.02 -16.62
N ASN A 265 15.09 4.60 -17.28
CA ASN A 265 15.66 4.04 -18.50
C ASN A 265 16.48 2.75 -18.29
N THR A 266 16.75 2.40 -17.05
CA THR A 266 17.60 1.23 -16.71
C THR A 266 16.78 0.07 -16.17
N ILE A 267 15.46 0.23 -16.06
CA ILE A 267 14.55 -0.80 -15.53
C ILE A 267 14.67 -2.08 -16.36
N LYS A 268 14.78 -3.19 -15.62
CA LYS A 268 14.77 -4.55 -16.17
C LYS A 268 13.79 -5.37 -15.35
N GLU A 269 12.81 -5.94 -16.00
CA GLU A 269 11.91 -6.90 -15.37
C GLU A 269 12.69 -8.17 -15.00
N VAL A 270 12.45 -8.67 -13.80
CA VAL A 270 13.04 -9.90 -13.27
C VAL A 270 12.02 -11.04 -13.36
N GLY A 271 10.80 -10.80 -12.90
CA GLY A 271 9.72 -11.78 -12.91
C GLY A 271 8.79 -11.68 -11.71
N MET A 272 8.06 -12.74 -11.47
CA MET A 272 7.12 -12.84 -10.35
C MET A 272 7.88 -13.07 -9.04
N ALA A 273 7.66 -12.19 -8.06
CA ALA A 273 8.25 -12.30 -6.72
C ALA A 273 7.32 -13.06 -5.75
N CYS A 274 6.04 -12.70 -5.70
CA CYS A 274 5.05 -13.46 -4.96
C CYS A 274 4.03 -14.08 -5.92
N PRO A 275 3.69 -15.38 -5.75
CA PRO A 275 2.84 -16.10 -6.68
C PRO A 275 1.41 -15.54 -6.70
N ARG A 276 0.70 -15.81 -7.80
CA ARG A 276 -0.69 -15.41 -8.03
C ARG A 276 -1.59 -15.69 -6.84
N ARG A 277 -2.20 -14.64 -6.33
CA ARG A 277 -3.18 -14.66 -5.26
C ARG A 277 -4.12 -13.48 -5.37
N THR A 278 -5.08 -13.41 -4.47
CA THR A 278 -5.99 -12.27 -4.30
C THR A 278 -5.32 -11.07 -3.62
N ASN A 279 -4.04 -11.18 -3.24
CA ASN A 279 -3.30 -10.10 -2.63
C ASN A 279 -2.87 -9.11 -3.70
N ASP A 280 -3.16 -7.87 -3.48
CA ASP A 280 -2.54 -6.74 -4.12
C ASP A 280 -1.94 -5.82 -3.04
N SER A 281 -1.14 -4.83 -3.43
CA SER A 281 -0.57 -3.87 -2.49
C SER A 281 0.34 -4.53 -1.43
N ILE A 282 1.42 -5.17 -1.87
CA ILE A 282 2.46 -5.67 -0.98
C ILE A 282 3.48 -4.55 -0.74
N ASP A 283 3.78 -4.26 0.51
CA ASP A 283 4.92 -3.41 0.87
C ASP A 283 6.12 -4.26 1.25
N VAL A 284 7.26 -3.98 0.63
CA VAL A 284 8.51 -4.73 0.81
C VAL A 284 9.54 -3.85 1.50
N VAL A 285 10.25 -4.44 2.45
CA VAL A 285 11.35 -3.82 3.17
C VAL A 285 12.55 -4.78 3.21
N TYR A 286 13.73 -4.26 3.45
CA TYR A 286 14.90 -5.05 3.75
C TYR A 286 15.23 -4.94 5.24
N CYS A 287 15.42 -6.06 5.91
CA CYS A 287 15.81 -6.10 7.32
C CYS A 287 17.32 -6.34 7.44
N ASP A 288 18.03 -5.32 7.92
CA ASP A 288 19.49 -5.35 7.97
C ASP A 288 20.05 -6.46 8.86
N GLU A 289 19.44 -6.72 10.02
CA GLU A 289 19.90 -7.73 10.96
C GLU A 289 19.67 -9.16 10.47
N LEU A 290 18.65 -9.36 9.64
CA LEU A 290 18.33 -10.67 9.09
C LEU A 290 19.03 -10.92 7.76
N ASP A 291 19.57 -9.87 7.12
CA ASP A 291 20.08 -9.88 5.74
C ASP A 291 19.03 -10.46 4.76
N ASN A 292 17.74 -10.12 4.97
CA ASN A 292 16.58 -10.67 4.26
C ASN A 292 15.59 -9.59 3.86
N PHE A 293 14.89 -9.84 2.75
CA PHE A 293 13.71 -9.07 2.38
C PHE A 293 12.47 -9.62 3.08
N LEU A 294 11.65 -8.71 3.61
CA LEU A 294 10.35 -9.01 4.17
C LEU A 294 9.27 -8.31 3.36
N ALA A 295 8.16 -8.99 3.12
CA ALA A 295 7.02 -8.41 2.42
C ALA A 295 5.74 -8.57 3.24
N PHE A 296 4.98 -7.51 3.33
CA PHE A 296 3.76 -7.42 4.12
C PHE A 296 2.56 -7.17 3.21
N ALA A 297 1.48 -7.89 3.42
CA ALA A 297 0.24 -7.74 2.66
C ALA A 297 -1.00 -7.94 3.53
N ILE A 298 -2.12 -7.36 3.13
CA ILE A 298 -3.44 -7.72 3.68
C ILE A 298 -4.04 -8.83 2.81
N ASP A 299 -4.18 -10.03 3.40
CA ASP A 299 -4.93 -11.14 2.82
C ASP A 299 -6.43 -10.95 3.08
N ASN A 300 -7.28 -11.50 2.21
CA ASN A 300 -8.73 -11.29 2.27
C ASN A 300 -9.11 -9.82 2.35
N ARG A 301 -8.45 -8.97 1.54
CA ARG A 301 -8.69 -7.53 1.54
C ARG A 301 -10.16 -7.21 1.37
N MET A 302 -10.63 -6.13 2.02
CA MET A 302 -12.02 -5.67 1.98
C MET A 302 -13.07 -6.71 2.45
N ASP A 303 -12.64 -7.70 3.24
CA ASP A 303 -13.49 -8.69 3.89
C ASP A 303 -13.37 -8.65 5.40
N GLN A 304 -14.35 -9.21 6.13
CA GLN A 304 -14.32 -9.30 7.60
C GLN A 304 -13.15 -10.17 8.11
N SER A 305 -12.64 -11.07 7.28
CA SER A 305 -11.51 -11.94 7.60
C SER A 305 -10.15 -11.36 7.20
N SER A 306 -10.08 -10.06 6.86
CA SER A 306 -8.81 -9.40 6.52
C SER A 306 -7.77 -9.63 7.60
N ARG A 307 -6.53 -9.93 7.19
CA ARG A 307 -5.43 -10.26 8.08
C ARG A 307 -4.10 -9.88 7.45
N LEU A 308 -3.10 -9.61 8.27
CA LEU A 308 -1.73 -9.42 7.81
C LEU A 308 -1.12 -10.78 7.42
N ILE A 309 -0.40 -10.78 6.29
CA ILE A 309 0.53 -11.86 5.91
C ILE A 309 1.92 -11.29 5.84
N VAL A 310 2.89 -12.06 6.33
CA VAL A 310 4.32 -11.77 6.21
C VAL A 310 4.95 -12.83 5.32
N TYR A 311 5.77 -12.37 4.39
CA TYR A 311 6.61 -13.20 3.53
C TYR A 311 8.07 -12.82 3.74
N GLU A 312 8.99 -13.75 3.44
CA GLU A 312 10.44 -13.50 3.44
C GLU A 312 11.10 -13.99 2.15
N SER A 313 12.24 -13.42 1.85
CA SER A 313 13.10 -13.83 0.72
C SER A 313 14.55 -13.46 0.99
N ASP A 314 15.48 -14.38 0.75
CA ASP A 314 16.92 -14.13 0.88
C ASP A 314 17.46 -13.26 -0.26
N ASP A 315 16.88 -13.35 -1.45
CA ASP A 315 17.36 -12.70 -2.68
C ASP A 315 16.44 -11.60 -3.19
N GLY A 316 15.29 -11.40 -2.55
CA GLY A 316 14.26 -10.46 -2.96
C GLY A 316 13.50 -10.86 -4.22
N GLN A 317 13.66 -12.11 -4.72
CA GLN A 317 13.01 -12.58 -5.94
C GLN A 317 11.94 -13.64 -5.67
N GLU A 318 12.22 -14.58 -4.77
CA GLU A 318 11.28 -15.66 -4.43
C GLU A 318 10.87 -15.53 -2.97
N PHE A 319 9.61 -15.16 -2.74
CA PHE A 319 9.07 -14.96 -1.41
C PHE A 319 8.28 -16.16 -0.92
N SER A 320 8.58 -16.59 0.31
CA SER A 320 7.85 -17.62 1.04
C SER A 320 7.04 -17.03 2.18
N LYS A 321 5.81 -17.53 2.39
CA LYS A 321 4.96 -17.08 3.49
C LYS A 321 5.47 -17.62 4.81
N VAL A 322 5.74 -16.72 5.77
CA VAL A 322 6.32 -17.03 7.08
C VAL A 322 5.47 -16.59 8.26
N GLY A 323 4.44 -15.76 8.05
CA GLY A 323 3.59 -15.30 9.14
C GLY A 323 2.18 -14.94 8.68
N VAL A 324 1.22 -15.04 9.62
CA VAL A 324 -0.17 -14.59 9.48
C VAL A 324 -0.64 -14.02 10.82
N LYS A 325 -1.24 -12.83 10.82
CA LYS A 325 -1.79 -12.18 12.01
C LYS A 325 -3.16 -11.57 11.71
N LYS A 326 -4.19 -11.94 12.50
CA LYS A 326 -5.53 -11.34 12.43
C LYS A 326 -5.73 -10.30 13.53
N ASP A 327 -5.31 -10.61 14.76
CA ASP A 327 -5.50 -9.72 15.91
C ASP A 327 -4.75 -8.40 15.67
N GLY A 328 -5.36 -7.29 16.00
CA GLY A 328 -4.85 -5.95 15.74
C GLY A 328 -5.14 -5.42 14.32
N ILE A 329 -5.68 -6.23 13.40
CA ILE A 329 -6.09 -5.79 12.05
C ILE A 329 -7.61 -5.63 11.98
N GLU A 330 -8.08 -4.45 11.59
CA GLU A 330 -9.50 -4.15 11.40
C GLU A 330 -10.14 -5.02 10.32
N ASP A 331 -11.43 -5.28 10.47
CA ASP A 331 -12.24 -5.87 9.41
C ASP A 331 -12.25 -4.93 8.17
N PHE A 332 -12.28 -5.51 6.99
CA PHE A 332 -12.27 -4.80 5.71
C PHE A 332 -10.99 -3.97 5.48
N ALA A 333 -9.86 -4.38 6.06
CA ALA A 333 -8.57 -3.75 5.82
C ALA A 333 -8.07 -3.99 4.39
N HIS A 334 -7.29 -3.03 3.87
CA HIS A 334 -6.65 -3.10 2.56
C HIS A 334 -5.52 -2.06 2.43
N ASN A 335 -4.68 -2.21 1.41
CA ASN A 335 -3.62 -1.27 1.02
C ASN A 335 -2.78 -0.80 2.22
N LEU A 336 -1.90 -1.67 2.69
CA LEU A 336 -1.01 -1.36 3.81
C LEU A 336 0.29 -0.68 3.35
N GLY A 337 0.98 -0.05 4.28
CA GLY A 337 2.38 0.35 4.22
C GLY A 337 3.04 0.14 5.57
N ILE A 338 4.32 -0.21 5.56
CA ILE A 338 5.18 -0.38 6.73
C ILE A 338 6.15 0.80 6.80
N SER A 339 6.37 1.34 7.99
CA SER A 339 7.42 2.33 8.21
C SER A 339 8.80 1.75 7.90
N LYS A 340 9.61 2.54 7.22
CA LYS A 340 10.95 2.16 6.79
C LYS A 340 11.82 3.42 6.68
N ASP A 341 13.13 3.23 6.63
CA ASP A 341 14.04 4.33 6.34
C ASP A 341 13.92 4.80 4.87
N VAL A 342 14.71 5.79 4.52
CA VAL A 342 14.71 6.39 3.18
C VAL A 342 15.20 5.47 2.07
N GLN A 343 15.81 4.33 2.39
CA GLN A 343 16.28 3.31 1.44
C GLN A 343 15.37 2.07 1.38
N GLY A 344 14.31 2.05 2.19
CA GLY A 344 13.39 0.91 2.27
C GLY A 344 13.82 -0.15 3.26
N HIS A 345 14.67 0.20 4.23
CA HIS A 345 15.19 -0.71 5.25
C HIS A 345 14.43 -0.56 6.57
N ILE A 346 14.47 -1.61 7.35
CA ILE A 346 14.04 -1.65 8.75
C ILE A 346 15.11 -2.32 9.60
N SER A 347 15.10 -1.99 10.89
CA SER A 347 15.79 -2.74 11.95
C SER A 347 14.79 -3.47 12.82
N LEU A 348 15.15 -4.62 13.39
CA LEU A 348 14.32 -5.33 14.37
C LEU A 348 14.16 -4.55 15.69
N ASP A 349 15.04 -3.58 15.94
CA ASP A 349 14.98 -2.70 17.10
C ASP A 349 14.14 -1.42 16.83
N ASP A 350 13.63 -1.22 15.61
CA ASP A 350 12.80 -0.08 15.27
C ASP A 350 11.40 -0.19 15.89
N ASP A 351 10.84 0.94 16.30
CA ASP A 351 9.40 1.07 16.58
C ASP A 351 8.65 1.11 15.25
N LEU A 352 8.28 -0.05 14.71
CA LEU A 352 7.63 -0.14 13.42
C LEU A 352 6.19 0.36 13.46
N ILE A 353 5.76 1.00 12.38
CA ILE A 353 4.38 1.43 12.17
C ILE A 353 3.80 0.67 10.99
N ILE A 354 2.65 0.02 11.20
CA ILE A 354 1.79 -0.47 10.13
C ILE A 354 0.67 0.52 9.88
N GLY A 355 0.56 1.02 8.65
CA GLY A 355 -0.52 1.88 8.22
C GLY A 355 -1.40 1.17 7.19
N TYR A 356 -2.73 1.30 7.26
CA TYR A 356 -3.63 0.72 6.26
C TYR A 356 -4.98 1.43 6.24
N ALA A 357 -5.71 1.21 5.16
CA ALA A 357 -7.09 1.64 5.05
C ALA A 357 -8.04 0.52 5.47
N TYR A 358 -9.23 0.88 5.97
CA TYR A 358 -10.27 -0.08 6.30
C TYR A 358 -11.66 0.53 6.14
N GLY A 359 -12.62 -0.30 5.79
CA GLY A 359 -14.02 0.10 5.65
C GLY A 359 -14.77 -0.73 4.62
N ARG A 360 -16.02 -1.05 4.92
CA ARG A 360 -16.86 -1.96 4.14
C ARG A 360 -17.28 -1.42 2.77
N TYR A 361 -17.39 -0.09 2.64
CA TYR A 361 -17.98 0.53 1.45
C TYR A 361 -16.92 1.20 0.60
N TRP A 362 -16.96 0.95 -0.70
CA TRP A 362 -16.03 1.56 -1.66
C TRP A 362 -16.02 3.09 -1.55
N GLY A 363 -14.81 3.66 -1.50
CA GLY A 363 -14.61 5.10 -1.40
C GLY A 363 -15.03 5.73 -0.06
N ARG A 364 -15.23 4.93 0.99
CA ARG A 364 -15.51 5.36 2.36
C ARG A 364 -14.63 4.58 3.33
N TRP A 365 -13.34 4.88 3.30
CA TRP A 365 -12.35 4.18 4.10
C TRP A 365 -11.71 5.10 5.12
N SER A 366 -11.59 4.61 6.33
CA SER A 366 -10.72 5.19 7.34
C SER A 366 -9.28 4.75 7.10
N ALA A 367 -8.31 5.53 7.55
CA ALA A 367 -6.91 5.14 7.58
C ALA A 367 -6.39 5.19 9.01
N VAL A 368 -5.70 4.14 9.44
CA VAL A 368 -5.16 3.99 10.79
C VAL A 368 -3.68 3.64 10.72
N PHE A 369 -2.92 4.13 11.71
CA PHE A 369 -1.54 3.73 11.97
C PHE A 369 -1.48 3.07 13.33
N LYS A 370 -0.78 1.94 13.42
CA LYS A 370 -0.58 1.17 14.64
C LYS A 370 0.88 0.83 14.82
N ASN A 371 1.32 0.73 16.06
CA ASN A 371 2.63 0.19 16.36
C ASN A 371 2.62 -1.32 16.09
N MET A 372 3.73 -1.80 15.58
CA MET A 372 3.95 -3.20 15.24
C MET A 372 5.34 -3.63 15.69
N ASP A 373 5.42 -4.69 16.47
CA ASP A 373 6.66 -5.38 16.78
C ASP A 373 6.79 -6.61 15.86
N LEU A 374 7.98 -6.81 15.30
CA LEU A 374 8.31 -8.01 14.55
C LEU A 374 9.10 -8.95 15.43
N ILE A 375 8.47 -10.05 15.84
CA ILE A 375 9.07 -11.07 16.72
C ILE A 375 9.43 -12.27 15.88
N ILE A 376 10.69 -12.71 16.02
CA ILE A 376 11.17 -13.93 15.38
C ILE A 376 11.09 -15.06 16.40
N ARG A 377 10.31 -16.09 16.12
CA ARG A 377 10.19 -17.29 16.95
C ARG A 377 10.87 -18.46 16.27
N LYS A 378 11.72 -19.15 17.00
CA LYS A 378 12.27 -20.42 16.57
C LYS A 378 11.22 -21.50 16.79
N ASP A 379 10.88 -22.30 15.78
CA ASP A 379 10.04 -23.49 15.99
C ASP A 379 10.71 -24.40 17.01
N THR A 380 9.95 -24.76 18.07
CA THR A 380 10.40 -25.68 19.12
C THR A 380 10.24 -27.14 18.71
#